data_2fa7aefabb39cf0cf4a66f8182a1a111
#
_entry.id   2fa7aefabb39cf0cf4a66f8182a1a111
#
_cell.length_a   1.000
_cell.length_b   1.000
_cell.length_c   1.000
_cell.angle_alpha   90.00
_cell.angle_beta   90.00
_cell.angle_gamma   90.00
#
_symmetry.space_group_name_H-M   'P 1'
#
loop_
_entity.id
_entity.type
_entity.pdbx_description
1 polymer ?
#
loop_
_entity_poly.entity_id
_entity_poly.type
_entity_poly.pdbx_seq_one_letter_code
_entity_poly.pdbx_strand_id
1 'polypeptide(L)'
;MFTLIHTVVSLVGIVAGLVVAGGLAGGRLLDRWAVVFLVTTIATSVTGFGFPFVTLLPSHIVGIVSLVVLAAVVLAQYVKHYAGGWRRIYSWGVVLATYLNTFVLVVQLFRRLPALIVVAPTQSEPPFAITQLLVLALFVWLGLAADKGFRPAPV
;
A
#
# COMPACT_ATOMS: atom_id res chain seq x y z
N MET A 1 23.27 -3.02 0.14
CA MET A 1 22.76 -2.72 -1.20
C MET A 1 21.31 -3.19 -1.37
N PHE A 2 20.97 -4.45 -1.08
CA PHE A 2 19.61 -5.00 -1.19
C PHE A 2 18.56 -4.17 -0.42
N THR A 3 18.80 -3.84 0.86
CA THR A 3 17.89 -3.03 1.68
C THR A 3 17.61 -1.65 1.08
N LEU A 4 18.62 -1.00 0.52
CA LEU A 4 18.46 0.31 -0.12
C LEU A 4 17.56 0.22 -1.35
N ILE A 5 17.80 -0.76 -2.22
CA ILE A 5 16.97 -1.00 -3.41
C ILE A 5 15.52 -1.28 -3.00
N HIS A 6 15.32 -2.18 -2.04
CA HIS A 6 14.00 -2.51 -1.52
C HIS A 6 13.28 -1.25 -0.98
N THR A 7 13.98 -0.42 -0.21
CA THR A 7 13.41 0.81 0.35
C THR A 7 13.02 1.80 -0.74
N VAL A 8 13.89 2.02 -1.74
CA VAL A 8 13.60 2.93 -2.87
C VAL A 8 12.39 2.44 -3.66
N VAL A 9 12.35 1.14 -3.99
CA VAL A 9 11.21 0.54 -4.72
C VAL A 9 9.92 0.67 -3.91
N SER A 10 9.97 0.45 -2.60
CA SER A 10 8.84 0.64 -1.69
C SER A 10 8.32 2.09 -1.69
N LEU A 11 9.21 3.07 -1.60
CA LEU A 11 8.84 4.49 -1.64
C LEU A 11 8.21 4.88 -2.97
N VAL A 12 8.76 4.41 -4.08
CA VAL A 12 8.16 4.61 -5.41
C VAL A 12 6.77 4.00 -5.47
N GLY A 13 6.59 2.79 -4.93
CA GLY A 13 5.29 2.12 -4.84
C GLY A 13 4.26 2.91 -4.03
N ILE A 14 4.67 3.47 -2.88
CA ILE A 14 3.80 4.31 -2.05
C ILE A 14 3.37 5.58 -2.82
N VAL A 15 4.33 6.30 -3.40
CA VAL A 15 4.05 7.51 -4.18
C VAL A 15 3.13 7.20 -5.35
N ALA A 16 3.42 6.17 -6.13
CA ALA A 16 2.60 5.76 -7.26
C ALA A 16 1.17 5.36 -6.81
N GLY A 17 1.06 4.61 -5.70
CA GLY A 17 -0.23 4.23 -5.12
C GLY A 17 -1.06 5.43 -4.68
N LEU A 18 -0.44 6.43 -4.04
CA LEU A 18 -1.12 7.68 -3.67
C LEU A 18 -1.59 8.47 -4.89
N VAL A 19 -0.76 8.53 -5.95
CA VAL A 19 -1.13 9.18 -7.22
C VAL A 19 -2.31 8.47 -7.87
N VAL A 20 -2.30 7.13 -7.91
CA VAL A 20 -3.43 6.35 -8.47
C VAL A 20 -4.68 6.55 -7.64
N ALA A 21 -4.59 6.41 -6.32
CA ALA A 21 -5.75 6.58 -5.43
C ALA A 21 -6.32 8.00 -5.48
N GLY A 22 -5.47 9.03 -5.54
CA GLY A 22 -5.89 10.42 -5.75
C GLY A 22 -6.53 10.63 -7.12
N GLY A 23 -6.01 10.00 -8.16
CA GLY A 23 -6.62 9.98 -9.49
C GLY A 23 -8.02 9.39 -9.47
N LEU A 24 -8.20 8.22 -8.82
CA LEU A 24 -9.50 7.58 -8.66
C LEU A 24 -10.48 8.45 -7.89
N ALA A 25 -10.03 9.11 -6.81
CA ALA A 25 -10.86 10.05 -6.06
C ALA A 25 -11.33 11.24 -6.93
N GLY A 26 -10.50 11.66 -7.87
CA GLY A 26 -10.84 12.69 -8.89
C GLY A 26 -11.53 12.14 -10.13
N GLY A 27 -11.98 10.90 -10.14
CA GLY A 27 -12.66 10.25 -11.29
C GLY A 27 -11.76 9.96 -12.48
N ARG A 28 -10.45 9.89 -12.28
CA ARG A 28 -9.44 9.73 -13.35
C ARG A 28 -8.74 8.37 -13.22
N LEU A 29 -8.68 7.63 -14.31
CA LEU A 29 -7.86 6.42 -14.41
C LEU A 29 -6.47 6.81 -14.90
N LEU A 30 -5.44 6.47 -14.15
CA LEU A 30 -4.04 6.82 -14.43
C LEU A 30 -3.25 5.55 -14.76
N ASP A 31 -3.48 4.95 -15.93
CA ASP A 31 -2.95 3.63 -16.31
C ASP A 31 -1.43 3.50 -16.16
N ARG A 32 -0.66 4.51 -16.59
CA ARG A 32 0.80 4.49 -16.46
C ARG A 32 1.24 4.42 -14.99
N TRP A 33 0.60 5.20 -14.13
CA TRP A 33 0.88 5.19 -12.70
C TRP A 33 0.41 3.90 -12.03
N ALA A 34 -0.71 3.32 -12.50
CA ALA A 34 -1.18 2.02 -12.05
C ALA A 34 -0.16 0.91 -12.35
N VAL A 35 0.45 0.92 -13.54
CA VAL A 35 1.53 -0.03 -13.89
C VAL A 35 2.74 0.16 -12.97
N VAL A 36 3.21 1.40 -12.76
CA VAL A 36 4.32 1.70 -11.84
C VAL A 36 3.99 1.22 -10.44
N PHE A 37 2.79 1.52 -9.93
CA PHE A 37 2.31 1.07 -8.63
C PHE A 37 2.34 -0.46 -8.51
N LEU A 38 1.74 -1.17 -9.45
CA LEU A 38 1.66 -2.64 -9.42
C LEU A 38 3.06 -3.27 -9.45
N VAL A 39 3.90 -2.86 -10.39
CA VAL A 39 5.25 -3.42 -10.54
C VAL A 39 6.09 -3.19 -9.27
N THR A 40 6.12 -1.96 -8.77
CA THR A 40 6.95 -1.63 -7.61
C THR A 40 6.40 -2.22 -6.32
N THR A 41 5.08 -2.27 -6.12
CA THR A 41 4.48 -2.83 -4.90
C THR A 41 4.58 -4.35 -4.87
N ILE A 42 4.40 -5.03 -6.03
CA ILE A 42 4.66 -6.48 -6.14
C ILE A 42 6.14 -6.77 -5.86
N ALA A 43 7.05 -6.03 -6.49
CA ALA A 43 8.49 -6.19 -6.28
C ALA A 43 8.86 -5.97 -4.80
N THR A 44 8.31 -4.95 -4.14
CA THR A 44 8.49 -4.71 -2.70
C THR A 44 8.00 -5.90 -1.87
N SER A 45 6.79 -6.39 -2.15
CA SER A 45 6.20 -7.51 -1.40
C SER A 45 7.00 -8.79 -1.58
N VAL A 46 7.42 -9.11 -2.81
CA VAL A 46 8.24 -10.30 -3.11
C VAL A 46 9.64 -10.20 -2.51
N THR A 47 10.31 -9.06 -2.67
CA THR A 47 11.67 -8.87 -2.13
C THR A 47 11.67 -8.79 -0.61
N GLY A 48 10.54 -8.46 0.02
CA GLY A 48 10.37 -8.52 1.48
C GLY A 48 10.68 -9.90 2.07
N PHE A 49 10.41 -10.97 1.32
CA PHE A 49 10.76 -12.35 1.72
C PHE A 49 12.25 -12.68 1.57
N GLY A 50 13.03 -11.85 0.91
CA GLY A 50 14.48 -12.00 0.79
C GLY A 50 15.27 -11.57 2.03
N PHE A 51 14.62 -11.02 3.05
CA PHE A 51 15.27 -10.74 4.34
C PHE A 51 15.38 -12.01 5.18
N PRO A 52 16.39 -12.12 6.09
CA PRO A 52 16.63 -13.33 6.88
C PRO A 52 15.37 -13.83 7.60
N PHE A 53 15.00 -15.07 7.31
CA PHE A 53 13.79 -15.71 7.80
C PHE A 53 14.13 -16.58 9.01
N VAL A 54 14.11 -16.01 10.21
CA VAL A 54 14.32 -16.76 11.47
C VAL A 54 12.98 -17.21 12.06
N THR A 55 11.93 -16.40 11.91
CA THR A 55 10.55 -16.68 12.32
C THR A 55 9.58 -15.92 11.43
N LEU A 56 8.30 -16.28 11.41
CA LEU A 56 7.25 -15.51 10.78
C LEU A 56 7.13 -14.13 11.45
N LEU A 57 7.76 -13.14 10.85
CA LEU A 57 7.64 -11.74 11.30
C LEU A 57 6.33 -11.14 10.83
N PRO A 58 5.76 -10.17 11.55
CA PRO A 58 4.56 -9.43 11.10
C PRO A 58 4.68 -8.87 9.68
N SER A 59 5.90 -8.50 9.26
CA SER A 59 6.18 -8.01 7.89
C SER A 59 5.94 -9.06 6.81
N HIS A 60 6.15 -10.35 7.09
CA HIS A 60 5.86 -11.43 6.13
C HIS A 60 4.35 -11.62 5.95
N ILE A 61 3.57 -11.52 7.04
CA ILE A 61 2.11 -11.57 6.98
C ILE A 61 1.58 -10.42 6.13
N VAL A 62 2.09 -9.20 6.36
CA VAL A 62 1.74 -8.03 5.55
C VAL A 62 2.10 -8.24 4.08
N GLY A 63 3.26 -8.84 3.78
CA GLY A 63 3.68 -9.18 2.43
C GLY A 63 2.72 -10.15 1.74
N ILE A 64 2.31 -11.24 2.42
CA ILE A 64 1.34 -12.21 1.89
C ILE A 64 -0.01 -11.53 1.61
N VAL A 65 -0.54 -10.79 2.58
CA VAL A 65 -1.80 -10.05 2.43
C VAL A 65 -1.71 -9.06 1.26
N SER A 66 -0.60 -8.32 1.14
CA SER A 66 -0.37 -7.41 0.02
C SER A 66 -0.41 -8.12 -1.33
N LEU A 67 0.24 -9.28 -1.46
CA LEU A 67 0.23 -10.05 -2.72
C LEU A 67 -1.16 -10.55 -3.09
N VAL A 68 -1.96 -11.01 -2.11
CA VAL A 68 -3.36 -11.41 -2.34
C VAL A 68 -4.20 -10.22 -2.81
N VAL A 69 -4.06 -9.07 -2.16
CA VAL A 69 -4.76 -7.84 -2.55
C VAL A 69 -4.33 -7.39 -3.94
N LEU A 70 -3.03 -7.40 -4.25
CA LEU A 70 -2.51 -7.03 -5.57
C LEU A 70 -2.98 -7.99 -6.67
N ALA A 71 -3.09 -9.28 -6.39
CA ALA A 71 -3.68 -10.24 -7.33
C ALA A 71 -5.14 -9.88 -7.65
N ALA A 72 -5.93 -9.50 -6.63
CA ALA A 72 -7.31 -9.05 -6.85
C ALA A 72 -7.37 -7.73 -7.66
N VAL A 73 -6.43 -6.79 -7.43
CA VAL A 73 -6.30 -5.55 -8.21
C VAL A 73 -5.97 -5.84 -9.67
N VAL A 74 -5.01 -6.73 -9.93
CA VAL A 74 -4.65 -7.16 -11.30
C VAL A 74 -5.83 -7.81 -12.00
N LEU A 75 -6.54 -8.72 -11.33
CA LEU A 75 -7.76 -9.34 -11.86
C LEU A 75 -8.83 -8.31 -12.17
N ALA A 76 -9.07 -7.36 -11.28
CA ALA A 76 -10.05 -6.30 -11.46
C ALA A 76 -9.75 -5.42 -12.68
N GLN A 77 -8.47 -5.09 -12.88
CA GLN A 77 -8.02 -4.21 -13.97
C GLN A 77 -7.97 -4.93 -15.32
N TYR A 78 -7.24 -6.06 -15.40
CA TYR A 78 -6.87 -6.68 -16.67
C TYR A 78 -7.81 -7.80 -17.13
N VAL A 79 -8.54 -8.43 -16.21
CA VAL A 79 -9.44 -9.56 -16.55
C VAL A 79 -10.90 -9.13 -16.47
N LYS A 80 -11.27 -8.39 -15.45
CA LYS A 80 -12.67 -7.98 -15.22
C LYS A 80 -12.99 -6.58 -15.74
N HIS A 81 -11.98 -5.82 -16.18
CA HIS A 81 -12.14 -4.48 -16.75
C HIS A 81 -13.09 -3.60 -15.92
N TYR A 82 -12.97 -3.68 -14.60
CA TYR A 82 -13.75 -2.93 -13.60
C TYR A 82 -15.26 -3.23 -13.61
N ALA A 83 -15.73 -4.30 -14.27
CA ALA A 83 -17.14 -4.62 -14.38
C ALA A 83 -17.80 -4.86 -13.01
N GLY A 84 -18.98 -4.28 -12.80
CA GLY A 84 -19.78 -4.48 -11.59
C GLY A 84 -19.02 -4.19 -10.29
N GLY A 85 -18.99 -5.19 -9.38
CA GLY A 85 -18.30 -5.08 -8.09
C GLY A 85 -16.77 -4.97 -8.18
N TRP A 86 -16.16 -5.37 -9.31
CA TRP A 86 -14.71 -5.33 -9.50
C TRP A 86 -14.14 -3.91 -9.51
N ARG A 87 -14.95 -2.92 -9.86
CA ARG A 87 -14.61 -1.50 -9.69
C ARG A 87 -14.24 -1.17 -8.25
N ARG A 88 -15.07 -1.63 -7.28
CA ARG A 88 -14.80 -1.41 -5.85
C ARG A 88 -13.59 -2.19 -5.38
N ILE A 89 -13.44 -3.44 -5.83
CA ILE A 89 -12.27 -4.27 -5.52
C ILE A 89 -10.99 -3.57 -6.00
N TYR A 90 -11.00 -2.97 -7.18
CA TYR A 90 -9.87 -2.21 -7.69
C TYR A 90 -9.58 -0.99 -6.81
N SER A 91 -10.58 -0.13 -6.58
CA SER A 91 -10.40 1.12 -5.80
C SER A 91 -9.88 0.82 -4.39
N TRP A 92 -10.55 -0.06 -3.66
CA TRP A 92 -10.14 -0.43 -2.31
C TRP A 92 -8.84 -1.23 -2.28
N GLY A 93 -8.61 -2.07 -3.28
CA GLY A 93 -7.39 -2.85 -3.39
C GLY A 93 -6.15 -1.98 -3.58
N VAL A 94 -6.20 -0.97 -4.46
CA VAL A 94 -5.12 0.02 -4.63
C VAL A 94 -4.84 0.75 -3.32
N VAL A 95 -5.89 1.26 -2.66
CA VAL A 95 -5.77 2.00 -1.41
C VAL A 95 -5.23 1.11 -0.29
N LEU A 96 -5.74 -0.12 -0.15
CA LEU A 96 -5.30 -1.07 0.87
C LEU A 96 -3.84 -1.49 0.66
N ALA A 97 -3.42 -1.83 -0.56
CA ALA A 97 -2.04 -2.22 -0.83
C ALA A 97 -1.07 -1.04 -0.56
N THR A 98 -1.47 0.19 -0.90
CA THR A 98 -0.69 1.39 -0.58
C THR A 98 -0.63 1.63 0.93
N TYR A 99 -1.74 1.44 1.65
CA TYR A 99 -1.79 1.52 3.10
C TYR A 99 -0.84 0.51 3.77
N LEU A 100 -0.89 -0.76 3.36
CA LEU A 100 -0.03 -1.81 3.93
C LEU A 100 1.45 -1.47 3.76
N ASN A 101 1.83 -0.94 2.60
CA ASN A 101 3.20 -0.51 2.34
C ASN A 101 3.58 0.71 3.21
N THR A 102 2.66 1.67 3.36
CA THR A 102 2.84 2.84 4.23
C THR A 102 2.88 2.46 5.72
N PHE A 103 2.05 1.51 6.14
CA PHE A 103 2.08 0.95 7.49
C PHE A 103 3.48 0.42 7.85
N VAL A 104 4.07 -0.39 6.96
CA VAL A 104 5.43 -0.91 7.14
C VAL A 104 6.47 0.22 7.14
N LEU A 105 6.30 1.24 6.31
CA LEU A 105 7.18 2.41 6.33
C LEU A 105 7.17 3.10 7.69
N VAL A 106 5.99 3.33 8.28
CA VAL A 106 5.88 3.92 9.63
C VAL A 106 6.59 3.05 10.67
N VAL A 107 6.38 1.72 10.64
CA VAL A 107 7.09 0.78 11.51
C VAL A 107 8.61 0.95 11.37
N GLN A 108 9.11 1.03 10.13
CA GLN A 108 10.55 1.18 9.87
C GLN A 108 11.10 2.54 10.34
N LEU A 109 10.33 3.62 10.18
CA LEU A 109 10.72 4.95 10.68
C LEU A 109 10.87 4.94 12.21
N PHE A 110 9.91 4.38 12.93
CA PHE A 110 9.97 4.27 14.39
C PHE A 110 11.09 3.33 14.90
N ARG A 111 11.57 2.41 14.05
CA ARG A 111 12.70 1.52 14.39
C ARG A 111 14.07 2.09 14.05
N ARG A 112 14.15 3.11 13.19
CA ARG A 112 15.43 3.56 12.63
C ARG A 112 15.78 5.01 12.95
N LEU A 113 14.78 5.87 13.14
CA LEU A 113 15.02 7.28 13.44
C LEU A 113 15.21 7.47 14.95
N PRO A 114 16.39 7.98 15.41
CA PRO A 114 16.67 8.12 16.83
C PRO A 114 15.61 8.91 17.59
N ALA A 115 15.08 9.99 17.00
CA ALA A 115 14.04 10.81 17.62
C ALA A 115 12.73 10.02 17.85
N LEU A 116 12.38 9.08 16.96
CA LEU A 116 11.17 8.26 17.10
C LEU A 116 11.39 7.05 18.02
N ILE A 117 12.61 6.50 18.05
CA ILE A 117 12.98 5.42 18.98
C ILE A 117 12.84 5.90 20.43
N VAL A 118 13.23 7.14 20.72
CA VAL A 118 13.14 7.71 22.09
C VAL A 118 11.69 7.80 22.56
N VAL A 119 10.73 8.13 21.67
CA VAL A 119 9.33 8.33 22.05
C VAL A 119 8.48 7.05 21.97
N ALA A 120 8.96 6.03 21.26
CA ALA A 120 8.28 4.74 21.13
C ALA A 120 9.29 3.59 20.95
N PRO A 121 10.08 3.26 22.00
CA PRO A 121 11.15 2.26 21.90
C PRO A 121 10.65 0.84 21.62
N THR A 122 9.45 0.48 22.06
CA THR A 122 8.87 -0.86 21.87
C THR A 122 7.79 -0.89 20.77
N GLN A 123 7.41 0.26 20.20
CA GLN A 123 6.31 0.41 19.25
C GLN A 123 4.94 0.04 19.83
N SER A 124 4.80 0.04 21.15
CA SER A 124 3.53 -0.11 21.87
C SER A 124 3.07 1.19 22.53
N GLU A 125 3.90 2.21 22.49
CA GLU A 125 3.64 3.50 23.12
C GLU A 125 2.66 4.36 22.30
N PRO A 126 1.94 5.29 22.97
CA PRO A 126 0.91 6.12 22.32
C PRO A 126 1.36 6.85 21.06
N PRO A 127 2.57 7.41 20.93
CA PRO A 127 2.99 8.11 19.72
C PRO A 127 2.97 7.22 18.47
N PHE A 128 3.39 5.96 18.59
CA PHE A 128 3.33 5.01 17.49
C PHE A 128 1.88 4.65 17.14
N ALA A 129 1.07 4.30 18.15
CA ALA A 129 -0.33 3.94 17.95
C ALA A 129 -1.13 5.09 17.32
N ILE A 130 -0.94 6.33 17.81
CA ILE A 130 -1.60 7.51 17.25
C ILE A 130 -1.20 7.73 15.79
N THR A 131 0.09 7.62 15.47
CA THR A 131 0.58 7.76 14.09
C THR A 131 -0.08 6.74 13.17
N GLN A 132 -0.13 5.47 13.58
CA GLN A 132 -0.76 4.41 12.78
C GLN A 132 -2.27 4.63 12.61
N LEU A 133 -2.97 5.10 13.65
CA LEU A 133 -4.40 5.42 13.57
C LEU A 133 -4.67 6.61 12.64
N LEU A 134 -3.85 7.64 12.66
CA LEU A 134 -3.96 8.77 11.74
C LEU A 134 -3.73 8.34 10.29
N VAL A 135 -2.71 7.52 10.04
CA VAL A 135 -2.46 6.94 8.72
C VAL A 135 -3.65 6.09 8.26
N LEU A 136 -4.17 5.22 9.13
CA LEU A 136 -5.35 4.41 8.82
C LEU A 136 -6.56 5.29 8.46
N ALA A 137 -6.85 6.32 9.28
CA ALA A 137 -7.98 7.23 9.04
C ALA A 137 -7.84 7.95 7.69
N LEU A 138 -6.63 8.42 7.35
CA LEU A 138 -6.33 9.03 6.05
C LEU A 138 -6.61 8.06 4.90
N PHE A 139 -6.16 6.81 5.00
CA PHE A 139 -6.36 5.82 3.95
C PHE A 139 -7.81 5.34 3.84
N VAL A 140 -8.55 5.27 4.96
CA VAL A 140 -10.00 5.01 4.92
C VAL A 140 -10.73 6.14 4.21
N TRP A 141 -10.41 7.40 4.54
CA TRP A 141 -10.95 8.56 3.83
C TRP A 141 -10.63 8.53 2.33
N LEU A 142 -9.38 8.24 1.98
CA LEU A 142 -8.95 8.13 0.58
C LEU A 142 -9.68 6.99 -0.15
N GLY A 143 -9.89 5.85 0.51
CA GLY A 143 -10.65 4.71 -0.03
C GLY A 143 -12.10 5.07 -0.32
N LEU A 144 -12.76 5.77 0.60
CA LEU A 144 -14.12 6.27 0.41
C LEU A 144 -14.19 7.27 -0.75
N ALA A 145 -13.21 8.18 -0.83
CA ALA A 145 -13.13 9.15 -1.93
C ALA A 145 -12.89 8.47 -3.28
N ALA A 146 -11.96 7.51 -3.34
CA ALA A 146 -11.67 6.74 -4.55
C ALA A 146 -12.88 5.90 -5.01
N ASP A 147 -13.58 5.23 -4.09
CA ASP A 147 -14.78 4.46 -4.44
C ASP A 147 -15.93 5.34 -4.95
N LYS A 148 -16.10 6.53 -4.40
CA LYS A 148 -17.10 7.50 -4.86
C LYS A 148 -16.72 8.13 -6.20
N GLY A 149 -15.45 8.50 -6.37
CA GLY A 149 -14.95 9.20 -7.55
C GLY A 149 -14.82 8.30 -8.78
N PHE A 150 -14.33 7.09 -8.59
CA PHE A 150 -14.07 6.18 -9.71
C PHE A 150 -15.35 5.58 -10.29
N ARG A 151 -15.72 6.06 -11.47
CA ARG A 151 -16.86 5.56 -12.25
C ARG A 151 -16.38 5.28 -13.68
N PRO A 152 -15.89 4.06 -13.98
CA PRO A 152 -15.51 3.69 -15.34
C PRO A 152 -16.72 3.77 -16.27
N ALA A 153 -16.46 4.16 -17.53
CA ALA A 153 -17.51 4.13 -18.54
C ALA A 153 -18.09 2.70 -18.66
N PRO A 154 -19.41 2.55 -18.88
CA PRO A 154 -19.98 1.24 -19.13
C PRO A 154 -19.32 0.63 -20.38
N VAL A 155 -18.87 -0.63 -20.26
CA VAL A 155 -18.35 -1.44 -21.37
C VAL A 155 -19.51 -1.95 -22.21
#